data_99a2b2b9cea1ee15262e1a96832e568d
#
_entry.id   99a2b2b9cea1ee15262e1a96832e568d
#
_cell.length_a   1.000
_cell.length_b   1.000
_cell.length_c   1.000
_cell.angle_alpha   90.00
_cell.angle_beta   90.00
_cell.angle_gamma   90.00
#
_symmetry.space_group_name_H-M   'P 1'
#
loop_
_entity.id
_entity.type
_entity.pdbx_description
1 polymer ?
#
loop_
_entity_poly.entity_id
_entity_poly.type
_entity_poly.pdbx_seq_one_letter_code
_entity_poly.pdbx_strand_id
1 'polypeptide(L)'
;VFGPRLVGQYSSTFKNIFGSELIVAYFIAMIGFLLAGFCVIGLTDKSSLLRLPVVTDNTSSKTKLDSKATQLTVLLVVNHFVMVIIMAATPLHVQDIGETIQVVGTIISYHTLGMFVFSPVLGRFVDKVGSKKVSITGGFILLISCICALNTSDIVILHLSLFLLGLGWNFNFVSISSEISKYSIEKNTNLNIKSDSFVFVGSVFAQSSLGLTYTLIGFEGLVIFGTLAAIFLLFNLVRLSSKLLT
;
A
#
# COMPACT_ATOMS: atom_id res chain seq x y z
N VAL A 1 9.41 -9.43 2.15
CA VAL A 1 9.39 -10.11 3.47
C VAL A 1 10.80 -10.32 4.00
N PHE A 2 11.72 -10.86 3.21
CA PHE A 2 13.10 -11.15 3.67
C PHE A 2 13.98 -9.91 3.77
N GLY A 3 13.84 -8.93 2.88
CA GLY A 3 14.69 -7.75 2.81
C GLY A 3 14.83 -6.97 4.13
N PRO A 4 13.74 -6.48 4.73
CA PRO A 4 13.82 -5.72 5.98
C PRO A 4 14.41 -6.52 7.14
N ARG A 5 14.12 -7.84 7.20
CA ARG A 5 14.66 -8.73 8.23
C ARG A 5 16.17 -8.95 8.06
N LEU A 6 16.64 -9.10 6.83
CA LEU A 6 18.07 -9.21 6.53
C LEU A 6 18.79 -7.89 6.88
N VAL A 7 18.22 -6.74 6.60
CA VAL A 7 18.78 -5.44 7.03
C VAL A 7 18.96 -5.42 8.54
N GLY A 8 17.92 -5.76 9.32
CA GLY A 8 18.01 -5.80 10.77
C GLY A 8 19.06 -6.78 11.28
N GLN A 9 19.20 -7.96 10.66
CA GLN A 9 20.13 -9.01 11.09
C GLN A 9 21.60 -8.69 10.79
N TYR A 10 21.89 -8.05 9.65
CA TYR A 10 23.24 -7.81 9.19
C TYR A 10 23.73 -6.37 9.37
N SER A 11 22.90 -5.48 9.90
CA SER A 11 23.25 -4.07 10.09
C SER A 11 24.54 -3.87 10.89
N SER A 12 24.74 -4.60 11.99
CA SER A 12 25.94 -4.52 12.82
C SER A 12 27.21 -4.98 12.08
N THR A 13 27.10 -6.04 11.28
CA THR A 13 28.24 -6.56 10.49
C THR A 13 28.66 -5.54 9.43
N PHE A 14 27.71 -4.94 8.73
CA PHE A 14 27.99 -3.93 7.72
C PHE A 14 28.49 -2.60 8.33
N LYS A 15 28.02 -2.24 9.53
CA LYS A 15 28.58 -1.11 10.28
C LYS A 15 30.07 -1.29 10.53
N ASN A 16 30.48 -2.47 10.93
CA ASN A 16 31.90 -2.78 11.20
C ASN A 16 32.77 -2.75 9.94
N ILE A 17 32.20 -3.09 8.76
CA ILE A 17 32.95 -3.16 7.49
C ILE A 17 32.93 -1.81 6.77
N PHE A 18 31.81 -1.13 6.73
CA PHE A 18 31.57 0.06 5.89
C PHE A 18 31.27 1.34 6.68
N GLY A 19 31.26 1.29 8.00
CA GLY A 19 31.04 2.45 8.87
C GLY A 19 29.58 2.91 8.98
N SER A 20 28.63 2.23 8.31
CA SER A 20 27.22 2.60 8.36
C SER A 20 26.30 1.38 8.34
N GLU A 21 25.28 1.38 9.20
CA GLU A 21 24.25 0.34 9.27
C GLU A 21 23.30 0.38 8.07
N LEU A 22 23.13 1.55 7.43
CA LEU A 22 22.20 1.75 6.34
C LEU A 22 22.70 1.20 4.99
N ILE A 23 24.02 1.02 4.83
CA ILE A 23 24.60 0.52 3.57
C ILE A 23 24.04 -0.85 3.19
N VAL A 24 23.74 -1.72 4.18
CA VAL A 24 23.15 -3.04 3.91
C VAL A 24 21.79 -2.93 3.24
N ALA A 25 20.96 -1.95 3.61
CA ALA A 25 19.65 -1.74 3.01
C ALA A 25 19.76 -1.39 1.52
N TYR A 26 20.67 -0.46 1.18
CA TYR A 26 20.93 -0.06 -0.20
C TYR A 26 21.50 -1.22 -1.03
N PHE A 27 22.38 -2.03 -0.44
CA PHE A 27 23.00 -3.17 -1.12
C PHE A 27 21.97 -4.25 -1.45
N ILE A 28 21.08 -4.58 -0.50
CA ILE A 28 19.98 -5.54 -0.71
C ILE A 28 18.99 -4.99 -1.75
N ALA A 29 18.65 -3.70 -1.69
CA ALA A 29 17.78 -3.06 -2.66
C ALA A 29 18.40 -3.10 -4.08
N MET A 30 19.67 -2.79 -4.20
CA MET A 30 20.41 -2.85 -5.47
C MET A 30 20.37 -4.26 -6.08
N ILE A 31 20.65 -5.29 -5.29
CA ILE A 31 20.56 -6.69 -5.75
C ILE A 31 19.14 -7.02 -6.19
N GLY A 32 18.12 -6.61 -5.42
CA GLY A 32 16.71 -6.80 -5.76
C GLY A 32 16.33 -6.15 -7.10
N PHE A 33 16.77 -4.93 -7.34
CA PHE A 33 16.54 -4.23 -8.61
C PHE A 33 17.27 -4.88 -9.79
N LEU A 34 18.50 -5.34 -9.59
CA LEU A 34 19.23 -6.07 -10.65
C LEU A 34 18.55 -7.39 -11.01
N LEU A 35 18.08 -8.16 -10.03
CA LEU A 35 17.32 -9.39 -10.26
C LEU A 35 15.99 -9.11 -10.97
N ALA A 36 15.26 -8.09 -10.54
CA ALA A 36 14.02 -7.67 -11.19
C ALA A 36 14.26 -7.24 -12.64
N GLY A 37 15.30 -6.45 -12.90
CA GLY A 37 15.72 -6.06 -14.23
C GLY A 37 16.04 -7.26 -15.12
N PHE A 38 16.77 -8.23 -14.60
CA PHE A 38 17.09 -9.47 -15.31
C PHE A 38 15.84 -10.29 -15.65
N CYS A 39 14.88 -10.39 -14.72
CA CYS A 39 13.60 -11.05 -14.98
C CYS A 39 12.80 -10.34 -16.09
N VAL A 40 12.79 -9.01 -16.12
CA VAL A 40 12.08 -8.21 -17.13
C VAL A 40 12.69 -8.42 -18.52
N ILE A 41 14.03 -8.46 -18.64
CA ILE A 41 14.71 -8.72 -19.91
C ILE A 41 14.30 -10.08 -20.50
N GLY A 42 14.15 -11.11 -19.65
CA GLY A 42 13.67 -12.42 -20.08
C GLY A 42 12.18 -12.47 -20.51
N LEU A 43 11.38 -11.48 -20.11
CA LEU A 43 9.95 -11.39 -20.45
C LEU A 43 9.67 -10.57 -21.69
N THR A 44 10.57 -9.67 -22.11
CA THR A 44 10.36 -8.76 -23.25
C THR A 44 10.24 -9.47 -24.59
N ASP A 45 10.80 -10.68 -24.72
CA ASP A 45 10.73 -11.46 -25.97
C ASP A 45 9.36 -12.14 -26.21
N LYS A 46 8.51 -12.27 -25.17
CA LYS A 46 7.15 -12.83 -25.26
C LYS A 46 6.04 -11.77 -25.31
N SER A 47 6.37 -10.50 -25.18
CA SER A 47 5.38 -9.40 -25.14
C SER A 47 4.67 -9.13 -26.46
N SER A 48 5.13 -9.71 -27.57
CA SER A 48 4.41 -9.68 -28.86
C SER A 48 3.07 -10.45 -28.80
N LEU A 49 2.87 -11.33 -27.82
CA LEU A 49 1.64 -12.08 -27.61
C LEU A 49 0.61 -11.34 -26.72
N LEU A 50 1.04 -10.31 -26.02
CA LEU A 50 0.20 -9.47 -25.16
C LEU A 50 0.08 -8.05 -25.76
N ARG A 51 -0.17 -7.94 -27.06
CA ARG A 51 -0.67 -6.68 -27.61
C ARG A 51 -2.10 -6.48 -27.10
N LEU A 52 -2.20 -6.01 -25.85
CA LEU A 52 -3.40 -5.29 -25.46
C LEU A 52 -3.62 -4.21 -26.53
N PRO A 53 -4.85 -4.01 -27.03
CA PRO A 53 -5.09 -2.93 -27.96
C PRO A 53 -4.55 -1.65 -27.33
N VAL A 54 -3.51 -1.08 -27.94
CA VAL A 54 -3.05 0.25 -27.59
C VAL A 54 -4.26 1.13 -27.86
N VAL A 55 -4.88 1.62 -26.82
CA VAL A 55 -5.90 2.67 -26.94
C VAL A 55 -5.15 3.84 -27.55
N THR A 56 -5.21 3.93 -28.89
CA THR A 56 -4.69 5.08 -29.64
C THR A 56 -5.51 6.26 -29.18
N ASP A 57 -4.88 7.13 -28.43
CA ASP A 57 -5.43 8.36 -27.88
C ASP A 57 -5.68 9.38 -29.03
N ASN A 58 -6.59 9.02 -29.95
CA ASN A 58 -7.00 9.90 -31.05
C ASN A 58 -8.16 10.83 -30.67
N THR A 59 -8.57 10.80 -29.42
CA THR A 59 -9.46 11.81 -28.88
C THR A 59 -8.87 12.32 -27.58
N SER A 60 -8.18 13.44 -27.65
CA SER A 60 -7.95 14.37 -26.54
C SER A 60 -9.32 14.90 -26.04
N SER A 61 -10.23 14.00 -25.76
CA SER A 61 -11.42 14.30 -24.99
C SER A 61 -10.97 14.59 -23.57
N LYS A 62 -11.02 15.84 -23.17
CA LYS A 62 -11.06 16.27 -21.76
C LYS A 62 -12.29 15.61 -21.11
N THR A 63 -12.27 14.29 -20.97
CA THR A 63 -13.33 13.58 -20.26
C THR A 63 -13.25 14.04 -18.82
N LYS A 64 -14.17 14.93 -18.43
CA LYS A 64 -14.45 15.20 -17.01
C LYS A 64 -14.52 13.83 -16.36
N LEU A 65 -13.70 13.58 -15.31
CA LEU A 65 -13.79 12.35 -14.55
C LEU A 65 -15.26 12.18 -14.12
N ASP A 66 -15.88 11.12 -14.57
CA ASP A 66 -17.23 10.78 -14.13
C ASP A 66 -17.21 10.57 -12.61
N SER A 67 -18.31 10.82 -11.94
CA SER A 67 -18.45 10.72 -10.49
C SER A 67 -17.96 9.36 -9.95
N LYS A 68 -18.23 8.26 -10.67
CA LYS A 68 -17.79 6.90 -10.31
C LYS A 68 -16.26 6.75 -10.43
N ALA A 69 -15.67 7.25 -11.52
CA ALA A 69 -14.22 7.23 -11.74
C ALA A 69 -13.47 8.01 -10.65
N THR A 70 -13.96 9.21 -10.34
CA THR A 70 -13.40 10.05 -9.26
C THR A 70 -13.50 9.35 -7.92
N GLN A 71 -14.64 8.76 -7.59
CA GLN A 71 -14.85 8.05 -6.33
C GLN A 71 -13.91 6.86 -6.18
N LEU A 72 -13.77 6.00 -7.20
CA LEU A 72 -12.86 4.86 -7.16
C LEU A 72 -11.40 5.31 -6.98
N THR A 73 -10.98 6.36 -7.70
CA THR A 73 -9.64 6.93 -7.57
C THR A 73 -9.38 7.47 -6.15
N VAL A 74 -10.33 8.23 -5.59
CA VAL A 74 -10.21 8.75 -4.22
C VAL A 74 -10.12 7.62 -3.20
N LEU A 75 -10.93 6.57 -3.33
CA LEU A 75 -10.87 5.41 -2.44
C LEU A 75 -9.51 4.71 -2.51
N LEU A 76 -8.94 4.55 -3.71
CA LEU A 76 -7.62 3.95 -3.89
C LEU A 76 -6.52 4.81 -3.27
N VAL A 77 -6.57 6.13 -3.49
CA VAL A 77 -5.61 7.09 -2.91
C VAL A 77 -5.69 7.10 -1.38
N VAL A 78 -6.90 7.16 -0.81
CA VAL A 78 -7.09 7.16 0.65
C VAL A 78 -6.60 5.84 1.27
N ASN A 79 -6.92 4.70 0.64
CA ASN A 79 -6.43 3.39 1.09
C ASN A 79 -4.89 3.36 1.16
N HIS A 80 -4.24 3.86 0.12
CA HIS A 80 -2.78 3.89 0.04
C HIS A 80 -2.18 4.89 1.04
N PHE A 81 -2.81 6.05 1.19
CA PHE A 81 -2.39 7.09 2.11
C PHE A 81 -2.39 6.61 3.58
N VAL A 82 -3.47 5.94 4.03
CA VAL A 82 -3.54 5.35 5.37
C VAL A 82 -2.39 4.38 5.62
N MET A 83 -2.15 3.50 4.65
CA MET A 83 -1.08 2.51 4.73
C MET A 83 0.30 3.19 4.82
N VAL A 84 0.59 4.14 3.92
CA VAL A 84 1.90 4.80 3.84
C VAL A 84 2.21 5.58 5.11
N ILE A 85 1.25 6.34 5.63
CA ILE A 85 1.48 7.21 6.80
C ILE A 85 1.79 6.39 8.05
N ILE A 86 1.04 5.33 8.32
CA ILE A 86 1.24 4.50 9.52
C ILE A 86 2.51 3.65 9.37
N MET A 87 2.70 3.02 8.20
CA MET A 87 3.89 2.20 7.93
C MET A 87 5.18 3.04 8.05
N ALA A 88 5.19 4.26 7.49
CA ALA A 88 6.38 5.09 7.48
C ALA A 88 6.67 5.77 8.84
N ALA A 89 5.64 6.02 9.65
CA ALA A 89 5.78 6.54 11.02
C ALA A 89 6.25 5.48 12.03
N THR A 90 5.91 4.21 11.79
CA THR A 90 6.21 3.10 12.74
C THR A 90 7.72 2.95 13.05
N PRO A 91 8.66 3.00 12.09
CA PRO A 91 10.10 2.94 12.40
C PRO A 91 10.57 4.04 13.34
N LEU A 92 10.05 5.26 13.20
CA LEU A 92 10.39 6.38 14.07
C LEU A 92 9.89 6.10 15.49
N HIS A 93 8.62 5.71 15.60
CA HIS A 93 8.01 5.38 16.88
C HIS A 93 8.73 4.24 17.62
N VAL A 94 9.07 3.16 16.92
CA VAL A 94 9.78 2.01 17.49
C VAL A 94 11.16 2.40 18.03
N GLN A 95 11.85 3.32 17.36
CA GLN A 95 13.11 3.88 17.85
C GLN A 95 12.90 4.81 19.06
N ASP A 96 11.86 5.65 19.06
CA ASP A 96 11.56 6.57 20.14
C ASP A 96 11.23 5.84 21.46
N ILE A 97 10.61 4.65 21.38
CA ILE A 97 10.38 3.81 22.56
C ILE A 97 11.59 2.96 22.97
N GLY A 98 12.74 3.16 22.32
CA GLY A 98 14.02 2.55 22.68
C GLY A 98 14.26 1.15 22.12
N GLU A 99 13.45 0.71 21.18
CA GLU A 99 13.58 -0.59 20.53
C GLU A 99 14.66 -0.61 19.45
N THR A 100 15.12 -1.79 19.12
CA THR A 100 16.23 -2.01 18.18
C THR A 100 15.78 -1.95 16.72
N ILE A 101 16.73 -1.69 15.82
CA ILE A 101 16.50 -1.73 14.36
C ILE A 101 16.06 -3.13 13.87
N GLN A 102 16.41 -4.19 14.62
CA GLN A 102 15.95 -5.55 14.33
C GLN A 102 14.44 -5.68 14.52
N VAL A 103 13.89 -5.05 15.56
CA VAL A 103 12.43 -4.98 15.80
C VAL A 103 11.74 -4.25 14.67
N VAL A 104 12.28 -3.09 14.24
CA VAL A 104 11.79 -2.36 13.06
C VAL A 104 11.76 -3.25 11.82
N GLY A 105 12.87 -3.95 11.53
CA GLY A 105 12.97 -4.87 10.39
C GLY A 105 11.93 -6.01 10.45
N THR A 106 11.66 -6.51 11.65
CA THR A 106 10.66 -7.58 11.86
C THR A 106 9.24 -7.07 11.62
N ILE A 107 8.89 -5.91 12.19
CA ILE A 107 7.56 -5.28 12.01
C ILE A 107 7.27 -5.01 10.53
N ILE A 108 8.24 -4.42 9.80
CA ILE A 108 8.09 -4.15 8.35
C ILE A 108 7.97 -5.46 7.56
N SER A 109 8.65 -6.53 8.00
CA SER A 109 8.52 -7.84 7.36
C SER A 109 7.12 -8.42 7.51
N TYR A 110 6.51 -8.31 8.69
CA TYR A 110 5.11 -8.72 8.91
C TYR A 110 4.13 -7.88 8.08
N HIS A 111 4.36 -6.58 7.99
CA HIS A 111 3.58 -5.69 7.13
C HIS A 111 3.63 -6.15 5.66
N THR A 112 4.83 -6.35 5.14
CA THR A 112 5.05 -6.81 3.76
C THR A 112 4.44 -8.20 3.51
N LEU A 113 4.48 -9.08 4.52
CA LEU A 113 3.80 -10.38 4.47
C LEU A 113 2.28 -10.19 4.27
N GLY A 114 1.65 -9.32 5.07
CA GLY A 114 0.23 -8.98 4.93
C GLY A 114 -0.11 -8.42 3.55
N MET A 115 0.76 -7.58 2.98
CA MET A 115 0.56 -7.00 1.65
C MET A 115 0.56 -8.02 0.51
N PHE A 116 1.41 -9.04 0.55
CA PHE A 116 1.70 -9.82 -0.67
C PHE A 116 1.35 -11.30 -0.58
N VAL A 117 1.39 -11.94 0.59
CA VAL A 117 1.22 -13.40 0.71
C VAL A 117 -0.16 -13.85 0.23
N PHE A 118 -1.19 -13.05 0.49
CA PHE A 118 -2.56 -13.40 0.13
C PHE A 118 -2.97 -12.94 -1.28
N SER A 119 -2.16 -12.13 -1.96
CA SER A 119 -2.49 -11.57 -3.29
C SER A 119 -2.88 -12.61 -4.34
N PRO A 120 -2.20 -13.77 -4.48
CA PRO A 120 -2.56 -14.76 -5.50
C PRO A 120 -3.94 -15.40 -5.25
N VAL A 121 -4.34 -15.52 -3.99
CA VAL A 121 -5.64 -16.10 -3.60
C VAL A 121 -6.73 -15.02 -3.69
N LEU A 122 -6.37 -13.79 -3.36
CA LEU A 122 -7.29 -12.67 -3.26
C LEU A 122 -7.91 -12.30 -4.61
N GLY A 123 -7.16 -12.36 -5.71
CA GLY A 123 -7.70 -12.17 -7.06
C GLY A 123 -8.85 -13.14 -7.35
N ARG A 124 -8.64 -14.43 -7.09
CA ARG A 124 -9.70 -15.45 -7.24
C ARG A 124 -10.88 -15.23 -6.30
N PHE A 125 -10.61 -14.70 -5.10
CA PHE A 125 -11.65 -14.41 -4.12
C PHE A 125 -12.50 -13.22 -4.57
N VAL A 126 -11.88 -12.17 -5.13
CA VAL A 126 -12.58 -11.04 -5.76
C VAL A 126 -13.48 -11.52 -6.91
N ASP A 127 -13.01 -12.45 -7.74
CA ASP A 127 -13.80 -12.98 -8.85
C ASP A 127 -15.03 -13.79 -8.36
N LYS A 128 -14.89 -14.52 -7.27
CA LYS A 128 -15.96 -15.36 -6.71
C LYS A 128 -16.97 -14.61 -5.86
N VAL A 129 -16.51 -13.73 -5.01
CA VAL A 129 -17.31 -13.06 -3.95
C VAL A 129 -17.74 -11.65 -4.38
N GLY A 130 -17.04 -11.07 -5.34
CA GLY A 130 -17.21 -9.71 -5.85
C GLY A 130 -16.38 -8.68 -5.13
N SER A 131 -15.86 -7.71 -5.90
CA SER A 131 -14.97 -6.65 -5.45
C SER A 131 -15.51 -5.85 -4.25
N LYS A 132 -16.83 -5.63 -4.21
CA LYS A 132 -17.47 -4.85 -3.14
C LYS A 132 -17.34 -5.47 -1.76
N LYS A 133 -17.70 -6.76 -1.63
CA LYS A 133 -17.63 -7.45 -0.35
C LYS A 133 -16.20 -7.55 0.12
N VAL A 134 -15.27 -7.80 -0.80
CA VAL A 134 -13.83 -7.88 -0.51
C VAL A 134 -13.29 -6.54 -0.04
N SER A 135 -13.65 -5.42 -0.70
CA SER A 135 -13.19 -4.09 -0.29
C SER A 135 -13.78 -3.66 1.06
N ILE A 136 -15.04 -3.96 1.35
CA ILE A 136 -15.63 -3.67 2.67
C ILE A 136 -14.90 -4.47 3.76
N THR A 137 -14.62 -5.75 3.53
CA THR A 137 -13.81 -6.57 4.46
C THR A 137 -12.42 -5.97 4.64
N GLY A 138 -11.75 -5.55 3.56
CA GLY A 138 -10.47 -4.84 3.62
C GLY A 138 -10.53 -3.56 4.44
N GLY A 139 -11.59 -2.77 4.27
CA GLY A 139 -11.83 -1.54 5.05
C GLY A 139 -11.99 -1.81 6.55
N PHE A 140 -12.69 -2.88 6.93
CA PHE A 140 -12.79 -3.29 8.33
C PHE A 140 -11.45 -3.75 8.90
N ILE A 141 -10.68 -4.56 8.16
CA ILE A 141 -9.35 -5.01 8.59
C ILE A 141 -8.42 -3.80 8.76
N LEU A 142 -8.45 -2.85 7.82
CA LEU A 142 -7.66 -1.64 7.89
C LEU A 142 -8.01 -0.79 9.11
N LEU A 143 -9.30 -0.64 9.42
CA LEU A 143 -9.77 0.09 10.60
C LEU A 143 -9.33 -0.59 11.90
N ILE A 144 -9.46 -1.91 12.00
CA ILE A 144 -8.99 -2.68 13.15
C ILE A 144 -7.48 -2.50 13.32
N SER A 145 -6.71 -2.53 12.24
CA SER A 145 -5.28 -2.24 12.26
C SER A 145 -4.98 -0.88 12.89
N CYS A 146 -5.67 0.17 12.44
CA CYS A 146 -5.49 1.52 12.97
C CYS A 146 -5.82 1.59 14.47
N ILE A 147 -6.89 0.92 14.91
CA ILE A 147 -7.26 0.86 16.34
C ILE A 147 -6.19 0.12 17.16
N CYS A 148 -5.66 -0.99 16.64
CA CYS A 148 -4.53 -1.69 17.29
C CYS A 148 -3.28 -0.80 17.37
N ALA A 149 -3.01 0.01 16.35
CA ALA A 149 -1.88 0.93 16.34
C ALA A 149 -1.96 2.04 17.40
N LEU A 150 -3.14 2.33 17.95
CA LEU A 150 -3.30 3.26 19.07
C LEU A 150 -2.70 2.71 20.38
N ASN A 151 -2.52 1.40 20.50
CA ASN A 151 -1.83 0.79 21.62
C ASN A 151 -0.31 0.76 21.37
N THR A 152 0.31 1.90 21.51
CA THR A 152 1.69 2.16 21.08
C THR A 152 2.77 1.51 21.92
N SER A 153 2.45 1.07 23.14
CA SER A 153 3.42 0.55 24.11
C SER A 153 3.71 -0.94 23.97
N ASP A 154 2.84 -1.69 23.27
CA ASP A 154 2.95 -3.14 23.11
C ASP A 154 3.47 -3.49 21.72
N ILE A 155 4.72 -3.96 21.67
CA ILE A 155 5.40 -4.37 20.44
C ILE A 155 4.69 -5.51 19.74
N VAL A 156 4.05 -6.44 20.47
CA VAL A 156 3.33 -7.57 19.87
C VAL A 156 2.06 -7.06 19.17
N ILE A 157 1.35 -6.15 19.81
CA ILE A 157 0.17 -5.50 19.22
C ILE A 157 0.58 -4.67 18.00
N LEU A 158 1.74 -3.99 18.05
CA LEU A 158 2.25 -3.23 16.92
C LEU A 158 2.60 -4.12 15.72
N HIS A 159 3.20 -5.30 15.95
CA HIS A 159 3.41 -6.30 14.88
C HIS A 159 2.10 -6.76 14.24
N LEU A 160 1.09 -7.07 15.07
CA LEU A 160 -0.24 -7.47 14.59
C LEU A 160 -0.90 -6.33 13.81
N SER A 161 -0.82 -5.10 14.33
CA SER A 161 -1.34 -3.92 13.67
C SER A 161 -0.76 -3.75 12.26
N LEU A 162 0.57 -3.78 12.13
CA LEU A 162 1.22 -3.59 10.83
C LEU A 162 0.94 -4.76 9.87
N PHE A 163 0.83 -5.99 10.36
CA PHE A 163 0.39 -7.12 9.55
C PHE A 163 -1.04 -6.90 9.00
N LEU A 164 -1.99 -6.50 9.88
CA LEU A 164 -3.36 -6.20 9.50
C LEU A 164 -3.44 -4.97 8.57
N LEU A 165 -2.57 -3.97 8.76
CA LEU A 165 -2.45 -2.80 7.88
C LEU A 165 -2.15 -3.24 6.45
N GLY A 166 -1.14 -4.09 6.29
CA GLY A 166 -0.77 -4.65 4.98
C GLY A 166 -1.88 -5.49 4.36
N LEU A 167 -2.52 -6.33 5.17
CA LEU A 167 -3.61 -7.21 4.73
C LEU A 167 -4.84 -6.40 4.30
N GLY A 168 -5.30 -5.46 5.11
CA GLY A 168 -6.46 -4.61 4.79
C GLY A 168 -6.20 -3.74 3.56
N TRP A 169 -5.00 -3.18 3.46
CA TRP A 169 -4.57 -2.45 2.27
C TRP A 169 -4.64 -3.33 1.02
N ASN A 170 -4.12 -4.56 1.07
CA ASN A 170 -4.12 -5.48 -0.06
C ASN A 170 -5.54 -5.86 -0.52
N PHE A 171 -6.45 -6.15 0.43
CA PHE A 171 -7.86 -6.42 0.13
C PHE A 171 -8.51 -5.26 -0.62
N ASN A 172 -8.31 -4.04 -0.15
CA ASN A 172 -8.83 -2.84 -0.80
C ASN A 172 -8.16 -2.58 -2.15
N PHE A 173 -6.82 -2.68 -2.19
CA PHE A 173 -6.05 -2.41 -3.40
C PHE A 173 -6.47 -3.31 -4.55
N VAL A 174 -6.49 -4.64 -4.34
CA VAL A 174 -6.86 -5.60 -5.39
C VAL A 174 -8.32 -5.41 -5.83
N SER A 175 -9.23 -5.22 -4.88
CA SER A 175 -10.65 -5.09 -5.21
C SER A 175 -11.00 -3.77 -5.91
N ILE A 176 -10.46 -2.64 -5.45
CA ILE A 176 -10.72 -1.32 -6.07
C ILE A 176 -10.02 -1.24 -7.43
N SER A 177 -8.78 -1.73 -7.56
CA SER A 177 -8.07 -1.78 -8.84
C SER A 177 -8.79 -2.66 -9.87
N SER A 178 -9.40 -3.78 -9.43
CA SER A 178 -10.26 -4.60 -10.30
C SER A 178 -11.45 -3.79 -10.83
N GLU A 179 -12.13 -3.01 -9.99
CA GLU A 179 -13.26 -2.15 -10.43
C GLU A 179 -12.80 -1.02 -11.34
N ILE A 180 -11.64 -0.40 -11.07
CA ILE A 180 -11.04 0.61 -11.94
C ILE A 180 -10.72 0.01 -13.31
N SER A 181 -10.16 -1.21 -13.36
CA SER A 181 -9.84 -1.91 -14.62
C SER A 181 -11.10 -2.22 -15.43
N LYS A 182 -12.15 -2.74 -14.79
CA LYS A 182 -13.45 -2.98 -15.45
C LYS A 182 -14.02 -1.68 -16.02
N TYR A 183 -14.01 -0.61 -15.24
CA TYR A 183 -14.48 0.69 -15.67
C TYR A 183 -13.64 1.25 -16.85
N SER A 184 -12.32 1.10 -16.79
CA SER A 184 -11.42 1.53 -17.86
C SER A 184 -11.71 0.84 -19.18
N ILE A 185 -11.95 -0.48 -19.14
CA ILE A 185 -12.30 -1.27 -20.33
C ILE A 185 -13.67 -0.86 -20.86
N GLU A 186 -14.69 -0.78 -19.99
CA GLU A 186 -16.07 -0.43 -20.37
C GLU A 186 -16.17 0.95 -21.01
N LYS A 187 -15.45 1.93 -20.47
CA LYS A 187 -15.50 3.33 -20.94
C LYS A 187 -14.38 3.69 -21.92
N ASN A 188 -13.53 2.74 -22.30
CA ASN A 188 -12.36 2.97 -23.15
C ASN A 188 -11.50 4.15 -22.64
N THR A 189 -11.11 4.13 -21.37
CA THR A 189 -10.38 5.21 -20.72
C THR A 189 -9.06 4.74 -20.12
N ASN A 190 -8.13 5.66 -19.88
CA ASN A 190 -6.87 5.39 -19.20
C ASN A 190 -6.96 5.61 -17.66
N LEU A 191 -8.09 5.23 -17.04
CA LEU A 191 -8.33 5.49 -15.62
C LEU A 191 -7.30 4.79 -14.73
N ASN A 192 -6.84 3.59 -15.09
CA ASN A 192 -5.80 2.87 -14.35
C ASN A 192 -4.55 3.73 -14.18
N ILE A 193 -4.00 4.25 -15.30
CA ILE A 193 -2.78 5.07 -15.28
C ILE A 193 -3.00 6.36 -14.48
N LYS A 194 -4.16 7.00 -14.63
CA LYS A 194 -4.49 8.23 -13.87
C LYS A 194 -4.60 7.94 -12.38
N SER A 195 -5.29 6.88 -11.99
CA SER A 195 -5.45 6.49 -10.59
C SER A 195 -4.11 6.16 -9.93
N ASP A 196 -3.25 5.39 -10.60
CA ASP A 196 -1.93 5.05 -10.12
C ASP A 196 -1.06 6.30 -9.97
N SER A 197 -1.12 7.23 -10.93
CA SER A 197 -0.41 8.52 -10.83
C SER A 197 -0.83 9.32 -9.60
N PHE A 198 -2.14 9.39 -9.29
CA PHE A 198 -2.62 10.06 -8.08
C PHE A 198 -2.18 9.35 -6.80
N VAL A 199 -2.14 8.02 -6.78
CA VAL A 199 -1.62 7.24 -5.66
C VAL A 199 -0.15 7.56 -5.42
N PHE A 200 0.68 7.57 -6.46
CA PHE A 200 2.11 7.89 -6.32
C PHE A 200 2.34 9.34 -5.86
N VAL A 201 1.64 10.32 -6.42
CA VAL A 201 1.72 11.72 -5.99
C VAL A 201 1.31 11.85 -4.53
N GLY A 202 0.22 11.23 -4.12
CA GLY A 202 -0.22 11.19 -2.72
C GLY A 202 0.81 10.56 -1.79
N SER A 203 1.48 9.49 -2.22
CA SER A 203 2.54 8.82 -1.46
C SER A 203 3.76 9.70 -1.28
N VAL A 204 4.19 10.40 -2.33
CA VAL A 204 5.31 11.36 -2.24
C VAL A 204 5.00 12.46 -1.24
N PHE A 205 3.78 13.01 -1.28
CA PHE A 205 3.33 14.02 -0.32
C PHE A 205 3.34 13.50 1.12
N ALA A 206 2.76 12.32 1.35
CA ALA A 206 2.70 11.69 2.67
C ALA A 206 4.10 11.46 3.25
N GLN A 207 5.01 10.91 2.45
CA GLN A 207 6.37 10.61 2.91
C GLN A 207 7.22 11.87 3.09
N SER A 208 7.12 12.85 2.19
CA SER A 208 7.88 14.10 2.29
C SER A 208 7.47 14.95 3.49
N SER A 209 6.19 14.90 3.89
CA SER A 209 5.68 15.63 5.05
C SER A 209 5.85 14.87 6.36
N LEU A 210 6.22 13.59 6.32
CA LEU A 210 6.22 12.71 7.49
C LEU A 210 7.07 13.24 8.64
N GLY A 211 8.31 13.67 8.37
CA GLY A 211 9.20 14.17 9.43
C GLY A 211 8.60 15.37 10.17
N LEU A 212 8.03 16.33 9.44
CA LEU A 212 7.38 17.49 10.03
C LEU A 212 6.11 17.11 10.79
N THR A 213 5.25 16.30 10.20
CA THR A 213 4.00 15.88 10.85
C THR A 213 4.26 15.02 12.08
N TYR A 214 5.25 14.14 12.03
CA TYR A 214 5.65 13.34 13.18
C TYR A 214 6.15 14.20 14.35
N THR A 215 6.95 15.23 14.08
CA THR A 215 7.41 16.16 15.14
C THR A 215 6.29 17.03 15.71
N LEU A 216 5.25 17.34 14.96
CA LEU A 216 4.15 18.20 15.39
C LEU A 216 3.08 17.44 16.21
N ILE A 217 2.69 16.25 15.76
CA ILE A 217 1.56 15.50 16.33
C ILE A 217 1.92 14.11 16.86
N GLY A 218 3.16 13.69 16.70
CA GLY A 218 3.64 12.38 17.16
C GLY A 218 3.05 11.19 16.38
N PHE A 219 3.41 9.99 16.82
CA PHE A 219 2.87 8.75 16.24
C PHE A 219 1.37 8.62 16.46
N GLU A 220 0.90 8.87 17.70
CA GLU A 220 -0.52 8.77 18.04
C GLU A 220 -1.39 9.68 17.18
N GLY A 221 -0.96 10.93 16.97
CA GLY A 221 -1.68 11.89 16.12
C GLY A 221 -1.78 11.40 14.68
N LEU A 222 -0.72 10.81 14.12
CA LEU A 222 -0.73 10.22 12.79
C LEU A 222 -1.65 9.00 12.70
N VAL A 223 -1.67 8.15 13.74
CA VAL A 223 -2.58 6.98 13.80
C VAL A 223 -4.04 7.43 13.92
N ILE A 224 -4.35 8.46 14.73
CA ILE A 224 -5.71 9.04 14.81
C ILE A 224 -6.14 9.56 13.44
N PHE A 225 -5.27 10.30 12.76
CA PHE A 225 -5.55 10.80 11.42
C PHE A 225 -5.77 9.66 10.41
N GLY A 226 -4.93 8.63 10.45
CA GLY A 226 -5.10 7.40 9.67
C GLY A 226 -6.42 6.68 9.98
N THR A 227 -6.81 6.63 11.26
CA THR A 227 -8.09 6.04 11.70
C THR A 227 -9.30 6.79 11.12
N LEU A 228 -9.28 8.11 11.17
CA LEU A 228 -10.33 8.94 10.56
C LEU A 228 -10.42 8.73 9.05
N ALA A 229 -9.28 8.64 8.38
CA ALA A 229 -9.22 8.35 6.94
C ALA A 229 -9.73 6.92 6.62
N ALA A 230 -9.45 5.93 7.47
CA ALA A 230 -9.96 4.56 7.34
C ALA A 230 -11.48 4.49 7.55
N ILE A 231 -12.02 5.26 8.50
CA ILE A 231 -13.48 5.41 8.70
C ILE A 231 -14.11 6.04 7.46
N PHE A 232 -13.53 7.11 6.93
CA PHE A 232 -13.98 7.73 5.69
C PHE A 232 -13.98 6.75 4.52
N LEU A 233 -12.91 5.96 4.36
CA LEU A 233 -12.78 4.93 3.35
C LEU A 233 -13.91 3.91 3.48
N LEU A 234 -14.08 3.31 4.66
CA LEU A 234 -15.08 2.28 4.92
C LEU A 234 -16.50 2.80 4.67
N PHE A 235 -16.82 4.00 5.16
CA PHE A 235 -18.14 4.63 4.93
C PHE A 235 -18.45 4.77 3.44
N ASN A 236 -17.48 5.25 2.65
CA ASN A 236 -17.66 5.41 1.21
C ASN A 236 -17.74 4.07 0.46
N LEU A 237 -17.00 3.04 0.90
CA LEU A 237 -17.11 1.68 0.35
C LEU A 237 -18.51 1.09 0.58
N VAL A 238 -19.07 1.25 1.77
CA VAL A 238 -20.43 0.81 2.09
C VAL A 238 -21.46 1.59 1.27
N ARG A 239 -21.33 2.92 1.18
CA ARG A 239 -22.23 3.78 0.41
C ARG A 239 -22.20 3.47 -1.10
N LEU A 240 -21.02 3.20 -1.66
CA LEU A 240 -20.88 2.77 -3.05
C LEU A 240 -21.57 1.43 -3.27
N SER A 241 -21.53 0.56 -2.27
CA SER A 241 -22.24 -0.72 -2.29
C SER A 241 -23.76 -0.58 -2.36
N SER A 242 -24.35 0.37 -1.64
CA SER A 242 -25.82 0.57 -1.60
C SER A 242 -26.38 1.16 -2.91
N LYS A 243 -25.63 2.04 -3.58
CA LYS A 243 -26.09 2.69 -4.83
C LYS A 243 -26.13 1.78 -6.06
N LEU A 244 -25.55 0.59 -6.00
CA LEU A 244 -25.54 -0.37 -7.11
C LEU A 244 -26.58 -1.50 -6.91
N LEU A 245 -27.34 -1.45 -5.80
CA LEU A 245 -28.48 -2.35 -5.51
C LEU A 245 -29.84 -1.69 -5.84
N THR A 246 -29.84 -0.41 -6.18
CA THR A 246 -30.96 0.37 -6.71
C THR A 246 -30.77 0.66 -8.18
#